data_a046581ff19d1874aeaf825e503970a6
#
_entry.id   a046581ff19d1874aeaf825e503970a6
#
_cell.length_a   1.000
_cell.length_b   1.000
_cell.length_c   1.000
_cell.angle_alpha   90.00
_cell.angle_beta   90.00
_cell.angle_gamma   90.00
#
_symmetry.space_group_name_H-M   'P 1'
#
loop_
_entity.id
_entity.type
_entity.pdbx_description
1 polymer ?
#
loop_
_entity_poly.entity_id
_entity_poly.type
_entity_poly.pdbx_seq_one_letter_code
_entity_poly.pdbx_strand_id
1 'polypeptide(L)'
;MRIGIYGGTFNPPHLGHLTAARTAFELLKLDKLYLIPAAVPPHKPLPPGSPDAAERLELPRLAGEQLGLGDRVETLDIELRREGKSYTSDTLRELHAQHPEDELWLLMGTDMFLTLHTWHEPEVIFAHAGVAAFGRTEEDIEPLFAAQRERIYRTYPDARLFTMTVPGVIDISSTELRAQLRQGTGGRYLAPAVYGQILRDGLYETGADLKHLSLKELRPVALSYLKHKRIPHVLGTEQEAIRLAIRYGADVEKARVAALLHDCTKKLEMEEQMALVRKYDIPLDELEQKALKLLHAKTGAE
;
A
#
# COMPACT_ATOMS: atom_id res chain seq x y z
N MET A 1 -8.58 -5.32 21.76
CA MET A 1 -8.87 -4.69 20.45
C MET A 1 -9.23 -5.76 19.43
N ARG A 2 -9.86 -5.37 18.31
CA ARG A 2 -10.02 -6.23 17.13
C ARG A 2 -8.98 -5.84 16.09
N ILE A 3 -8.11 -6.76 15.74
CA ILE A 3 -6.98 -6.51 14.84
C ILE A 3 -7.16 -7.35 13.58
N GLY A 4 -7.25 -6.68 12.43
CA GLY A 4 -7.21 -7.32 11.13
C GLY A 4 -5.78 -7.61 10.69
N ILE A 5 -5.54 -8.78 10.13
CA ILE A 5 -4.25 -9.22 9.59
C ILE A 5 -4.46 -9.53 8.12
N TYR A 6 -3.88 -8.72 7.26
CA TYR A 6 -3.98 -8.91 5.83
C TYR A 6 -2.59 -9.25 5.25
N GLY A 7 -2.34 -10.55 5.14
CA GLY A 7 -1.13 -11.09 4.51
C GLY A 7 -1.27 -11.16 2.99
N GLY A 8 -0.19 -10.90 2.28
CA GLY A 8 -0.18 -11.03 0.82
C GLY A 8 1.18 -10.72 0.21
N THR A 9 1.37 -11.10 -1.04
CA THR A 9 2.60 -10.74 -1.77
C THR A 9 2.68 -9.24 -2.07
N PHE A 10 1.53 -8.56 -2.22
CA PHE A 10 1.40 -7.13 -2.55
C PHE A 10 2.35 -6.69 -3.68
N ASN A 11 2.34 -7.42 -4.78
CA ASN A 11 3.32 -7.31 -5.86
C ASN A 11 2.70 -6.88 -7.20
N PRO A 12 2.24 -5.60 -7.33
CA PRO A 12 2.07 -4.58 -6.29
C PRO A 12 0.74 -4.69 -5.52
N PRO A 13 0.58 -3.96 -4.40
CA PRO A 13 -0.72 -3.71 -3.79
C PRO A 13 -1.56 -2.84 -4.73
N HIS A 14 -2.79 -3.25 -5.02
CA HIS A 14 -3.69 -2.55 -5.93
C HIS A 14 -5.01 -2.18 -5.25
N LEU A 15 -5.82 -1.36 -5.90
CA LEU A 15 -7.08 -0.87 -5.33
C LEU A 15 -8.02 -1.99 -4.88
N GLY A 16 -7.98 -3.17 -5.54
CA GLY A 16 -8.74 -4.34 -5.09
C GLY A 16 -8.35 -4.81 -3.68
N HIS A 17 -7.04 -4.80 -3.34
CA HIS A 17 -6.59 -5.08 -1.98
C HIS A 17 -7.08 -4.02 -0.99
N LEU A 18 -7.01 -2.74 -1.37
CA LEU A 18 -7.42 -1.64 -0.50
C LEU A 18 -8.93 -1.66 -0.25
N THR A 19 -9.74 -1.91 -1.27
CA THR A 19 -11.19 -2.02 -1.12
C THR A 19 -11.56 -3.18 -0.21
N ALA A 20 -10.95 -4.35 -0.39
CA ALA A 20 -11.17 -5.50 0.49
C ALA A 20 -10.77 -5.21 1.94
N ALA A 21 -9.59 -4.63 2.14
CA ALA A 21 -9.09 -4.24 3.47
C ALA A 21 -10.02 -3.25 4.17
N ARG A 22 -10.49 -2.23 3.45
CA ARG A 22 -11.43 -1.23 3.98
C ARG A 22 -12.78 -1.82 4.32
N THR A 23 -13.34 -2.63 3.42
CA THR A 23 -14.62 -3.33 3.67
C THR A 23 -14.53 -4.22 4.91
N ALA A 24 -13.45 -5.00 5.03
CA ALA A 24 -13.21 -5.82 6.22
C ALA A 24 -13.08 -4.97 7.48
N PHE A 25 -12.35 -3.87 7.41
CA PHE A 25 -12.17 -2.95 8.54
C PHE A 25 -13.50 -2.43 9.06
N GLU A 26 -14.41 -2.04 8.17
CA GLU A 26 -15.71 -1.49 8.50
C GLU A 26 -16.68 -2.58 9.01
N LEU A 27 -16.81 -3.71 8.31
CA LEU A 27 -17.76 -4.78 8.64
C LEU A 27 -17.40 -5.52 9.93
N LEU A 28 -16.12 -5.81 10.15
CA LEU A 28 -15.65 -6.47 11.37
C LEU A 28 -15.44 -5.48 12.52
N LYS A 29 -15.61 -4.18 12.28
CA LYS A 29 -15.39 -3.10 13.27
C LYS A 29 -13.99 -3.22 13.87
N LEU A 30 -12.97 -3.31 13.00
CA LEU A 30 -11.59 -3.44 13.43
C LEU A 30 -11.10 -2.14 14.08
N ASP A 31 -10.34 -2.28 15.16
CA ASP A 31 -9.63 -1.17 15.79
C ASP A 31 -8.33 -0.88 15.06
N LYS A 32 -7.66 -1.93 14.55
CA LYS A 32 -6.37 -1.85 13.85
C LYS A 32 -6.31 -2.83 12.68
N LEU A 33 -5.50 -2.50 11.68
CA LEU A 33 -5.24 -3.33 10.51
C LEU A 33 -3.74 -3.44 10.28
N TYR A 34 -3.23 -4.65 10.23
CA TYR A 34 -1.86 -4.96 9.83
C TYR A 34 -1.82 -5.44 8.37
N LEU A 35 -1.01 -4.76 7.54
CA LEU A 35 -0.64 -5.23 6.22
C LEU A 35 0.70 -5.94 6.32
N ILE A 36 0.76 -7.21 5.91
CA ILE A 36 1.95 -8.04 6.09
C ILE A 36 2.42 -8.56 4.74
N PRO A 37 3.44 -7.95 4.13
CA PRO A 37 4.02 -8.46 2.89
C PRO A 37 4.75 -9.78 3.14
N ALA A 38 4.40 -10.82 2.37
CA ALA A 38 5.03 -12.12 2.44
C ALA A 38 6.48 -12.08 1.94
N ALA A 39 7.41 -12.68 2.67
CA ALA A 39 8.81 -12.78 2.24
C ALA A 39 8.95 -13.74 1.04
N VAL A 40 8.79 -15.02 1.31
CA VAL A 40 8.76 -16.09 0.32
C VAL A 40 7.43 -16.81 0.46
N PRO A 41 6.46 -16.53 -0.44
CA PRO A 41 5.16 -17.18 -0.37
C PRO A 41 5.32 -18.71 -0.47
N PRO A 42 4.71 -19.50 0.44
CA PRO A 42 4.90 -20.95 0.44
C PRO A 42 4.29 -21.64 -0.79
N HIS A 43 3.28 -21.03 -1.40
CA HIS A 43 2.50 -21.63 -2.49
C HIS A 43 2.90 -21.13 -3.89
N LYS A 44 3.58 -19.99 -4.01
CA LYS A 44 3.94 -19.42 -5.31
C LYS A 44 5.22 -18.59 -5.20
N PRO A 45 6.28 -18.93 -5.95
CA PRO A 45 7.50 -18.11 -5.95
C PRO A 45 7.20 -16.70 -6.48
N LEU A 46 7.98 -15.74 -6.03
CA LEU A 46 7.92 -14.40 -6.57
C LEU A 46 8.34 -14.42 -8.05
N PRO A 47 7.61 -13.74 -8.95
CA PRO A 47 8.00 -13.63 -10.33
C PRO A 47 9.39 -12.96 -10.48
N PRO A 48 10.16 -13.31 -11.51
CA PRO A 48 11.38 -12.57 -11.84
C PRO A 48 11.12 -11.08 -12.00
N GLY A 49 12.03 -10.23 -11.54
CA GLY A 49 11.87 -8.78 -11.57
C GLY A 49 10.90 -8.23 -10.52
N SER A 50 10.51 -9.04 -9.53
CA SER A 50 9.78 -8.54 -8.37
C SER A 50 10.66 -7.59 -7.56
N PRO A 51 10.07 -6.54 -6.96
CA PRO A 51 10.76 -5.63 -6.04
C PRO A 51 11.46 -6.38 -4.89
N ASP A 52 12.51 -5.80 -4.35
CA ASP A 52 13.20 -6.35 -3.19
C ASP A 52 12.35 -6.27 -1.90
N ALA A 53 12.90 -6.74 -0.77
CA ALA A 53 12.15 -6.77 0.49
C ALA A 53 11.79 -5.37 1.00
N ALA A 54 12.68 -4.39 0.85
CA ALA A 54 12.46 -3.02 1.30
C ALA A 54 11.36 -2.35 0.45
N GLU A 55 11.43 -2.51 -0.86
CA GLU A 55 10.42 -2.01 -1.80
C GLU A 55 9.05 -2.66 -1.55
N ARG A 56 9.03 -3.98 -1.29
CA ARG A 56 7.79 -4.70 -0.97
C ARG A 56 7.19 -4.35 0.39
N LEU A 57 7.98 -3.79 1.30
CA LEU A 57 7.48 -3.20 2.55
C LEU A 57 6.90 -1.81 2.30
N GLU A 58 7.59 -0.99 1.51
CA GLU A 58 7.21 0.40 1.25
C GLU A 58 5.90 0.51 0.44
N LEU A 59 5.70 -0.32 -0.58
CA LEU A 59 4.50 -0.27 -1.40
C LEU A 59 3.20 -0.50 -0.60
N PRO A 60 3.06 -1.53 0.24
CA PRO A 60 1.90 -1.69 1.12
C PRO A 60 1.77 -0.58 2.15
N ARG A 61 2.88 0.00 2.64
CA ARG A 61 2.85 1.14 3.56
C ARG A 61 2.20 2.35 2.89
N LEU A 62 2.62 2.71 1.69
CA LEU A 62 2.00 3.78 0.90
C LEU A 62 0.53 3.49 0.57
N ALA A 63 0.22 2.23 0.25
CA ALA A 63 -1.14 1.80 0.01
C ALA A 63 -2.02 1.94 1.27
N GLY A 64 -1.52 1.51 2.41
CA GLY A 64 -2.19 1.60 3.71
C GLY A 64 -2.48 3.03 4.14
N GLU A 65 -1.53 3.95 3.95
CA GLU A 65 -1.74 5.37 4.22
C GLU A 65 -2.94 5.94 3.43
N GLN A 66 -3.19 5.44 2.22
CA GLN A 66 -4.29 5.89 1.37
C GLN A 66 -5.67 5.32 1.74
N LEU A 67 -5.73 4.38 2.68
CA LEU A 67 -7.00 3.94 3.26
C LEU A 67 -7.69 5.06 4.06
N GLY A 68 -6.98 6.10 4.47
CA GLY A 68 -7.54 7.21 5.24
C GLY A 68 -7.92 6.81 6.67
N LEU A 69 -7.33 5.73 7.19
CA LEU A 69 -7.58 5.21 8.53
C LEU A 69 -6.56 5.72 9.57
N GLY A 70 -5.58 6.52 9.14
CA GLY A 70 -4.54 7.08 10.00
C GLY A 70 -3.70 6.01 10.69
N ASP A 71 -3.36 6.21 11.96
CA ASP A 71 -2.51 5.30 12.76
C ASP A 71 -3.14 3.93 13.04
N ARG A 72 -4.37 3.70 12.58
CA ARG A 72 -5.04 2.40 12.67
C ARG A 72 -4.60 1.40 11.61
N VAL A 73 -3.79 1.81 10.64
CA VAL A 73 -3.17 0.92 9.65
C VAL A 73 -1.67 0.95 9.81
N GLU A 74 -1.08 -0.23 9.87
CA GLU A 74 0.36 -0.40 9.99
C GLU A 74 0.84 -1.51 9.05
N THR A 75 2.00 -1.31 8.44
CA THR A 75 2.64 -2.36 7.65
C THR A 75 3.75 -2.97 8.46
N LEU A 76 3.70 -4.29 8.65
CA LEU A 76 4.67 -5.03 9.46
C LEU A 76 5.60 -5.83 8.54
N ASP A 77 6.88 -5.80 8.86
CA ASP A 77 7.94 -6.56 8.18
C ASP A 77 8.18 -7.97 8.78
N ILE A 78 7.27 -8.41 9.63
CA ILE A 78 7.37 -9.64 10.44
C ILE A 78 7.73 -10.88 9.61
N GLU A 79 7.14 -11.02 8.41
CA GLU A 79 7.47 -12.11 7.50
C GLU A 79 8.76 -11.84 6.69
N LEU A 80 9.05 -10.58 6.36
CA LEU A 80 10.25 -10.21 5.60
C LEU A 80 11.55 -10.43 6.39
N ARG A 81 11.48 -10.42 7.73
CA ARG A 81 12.61 -10.69 8.62
C ARG A 81 12.91 -12.18 8.81
N ARG A 82 11.98 -13.08 8.42
CA ARG A 82 12.18 -14.53 8.56
C ARG A 82 13.00 -15.08 7.41
N GLU A 83 13.90 -16.00 7.75
CA GLU A 83 14.61 -16.80 6.76
C GLU A 83 13.72 -17.94 6.26
N GLY A 84 13.74 -18.18 4.95
CA GLY A 84 13.00 -19.27 4.33
C GLY A 84 11.52 -18.95 4.08
N LYS A 85 10.69 -20.01 4.08
CA LYS A 85 9.24 -19.90 3.86
C LYS A 85 8.57 -19.31 5.10
N SER A 86 7.67 -18.35 4.90
CA SER A 86 6.88 -17.77 5.96
C SER A 86 5.48 -18.38 5.96
N TYR A 87 5.10 -19.03 7.04
CA TYR A 87 3.77 -19.60 7.19
C TYR A 87 2.87 -18.70 8.03
N THR A 88 1.60 -18.64 7.67
CA THR A 88 0.60 -17.84 8.39
C THR A 88 0.44 -18.29 9.86
N SER A 89 0.58 -19.58 10.12
CA SER A 89 0.57 -20.13 11.48
C SER A 89 1.65 -19.51 12.38
N ASP A 90 2.88 -19.35 11.86
CA ASP A 90 3.99 -18.73 12.60
C ASP A 90 3.74 -17.24 12.85
N THR A 91 3.20 -16.54 11.85
CA THR A 91 2.85 -15.13 11.96
C THR A 91 1.77 -14.91 13.01
N LEU A 92 0.75 -15.76 13.04
CA LEU A 92 -0.32 -15.66 14.03
C LEU A 92 0.15 -16.01 15.45
N ARG A 93 1.05 -16.99 15.63
CA ARG A 93 1.66 -17.27 16.94
C ARG A 93 2.42 -16.06 17.47
N GLU A 94 3.24 -15.42 16.63
CA GLU A 94 4.02 -14.25 17.00
C GLU A 94 3.13 -13.07 17.35
N LEU A 95 2.11 -12.79 16.54
CA LEU A 95 1.16 -11.71 16.80
C LEU A 95 0.30 -11.98 18.04
N HIS A 96 -0.15 -13.22 18.24
CA HIS A 96 -0.91 -13.58 19.45
C HIS A 96 -0.06 -13.44 20.72
N ALA A 97 1.22 -13.78 20.66
CA ALA A 97 2.14 -13.58 21.79
C ALA A 97 2.36 -12.08 22.12
N GLN A 98 2.32 -11.21 21.12
CA GLN A 98 2.41 -9.75 21.30
C GLN A 98 1.07 -9.13 21.75
N HIS A 99 -0.04 -9.75 21.39
CA HIS A 99 -1.41 -9.27 21.61
C HIS A 99 -2.30 -10.36 22.24
N PRO A 100 -1.98 -10.89 23.44
CA PRO A 100 -2.66 -12.06 23.99
C PRO A 100 -4.12 -11.82 24.35
N GLU A 101 -4.51 -10.57 24.61
CA GLU A 101 -5.88 -10.17 24.98
C GLU A 101 -6.68 -9.63 23.77
N ASP A 102 -6.07 -9.56 22.59
CA ASP A 102 -6.70 -8.98 21.41
C ASP A 102 -7.34 -10.06 20.53
N GLU A 103 -8.40 -9.69 19.85
CA GLU A 103 -9.10 -10.55 18.91
C GLU A 103 -8.51 -10.38 17.51
N LEU A 104 -7.79 -11.41 17.02
CA LEU A 104 -7.17 -11.39 15.70
C LEU A 104 -8.15 -11.89 14.62
N TRP A 105 -8.13 -11.23 13.45
CA TRP A 105 -8.88 -11.60 12.26
C TRP A 105 -7.99 -11.67 11.03
N LEU A 106 -7.83 -12.89 10.48
CA LEU A 106 -7.06 -13.12 9.25
C LEU A 106 -7.94 -12.83 8.03
N LEU A 107 -7.53 -11.86 7.21
CA LEU A 107 -8.23 -11.45 6.00
C LEU A 107 -7.67 -12.17 4.78
N MET A 108 -8.53 -12.75 3.93
CA MET A 108 -8.08 -13.47 2.75
C MET A 108 -9.11 -13.48 1.62
N GLY A 109 -8.63 -13.60 0.38
CA GLY A 109 -9.48 -13.77 -0.79
C GLY A 109 -10.03 -15.19 -0.95
N THR A 110 -10.94 -15.38 -1.90
CA THR A 110 -11.63 -16.64 -2.20
C THR A 110 -10.67 -17.81 -2.34
N ASP A 111 -9.66 -17.69 -3.21
CA ASP A 111 -8.74 -18.80 -3.53
C ASP A 111 -8.00 -19.30 -2.29
N MET A 112 -7.60 -18.38 -1.42
CA MET A 112 -6.92 -18.69 -0.18
C MET A 112 -7.88 -19.37 0.82
N PHE A 113 -9.10 -18.89 0.94
CA PHE A 113 -10.11 -19.48 1.82
C PHE A 113 -10.47 -20.91 1.40
N LEU A 114 -10.67 -21.16 0.12
CA LEU A 114 -11.02 -22.49 -0.38
C LEU A 114 -9.94 -23.55 -0.14
N THR A 115 -8.68 -23.13 0.02
CA THR A 115 -7.55 -24.02 0.28
C THR A 115 -7.04 -24.01 1.73
N LEU A 116 -7.61 -23.16 2.59
CA LEU A 116 -7.12 -22.90 3.96
C LEU A 116 -6.96 -24.19 4.80
N HIS A 117 -7.85 -25.16 4.65
CA HIS A 117 -7.78 -26.45 5.36
C HIS A 117 -6.56 -27.31 4.99
N THR A 118 -5.83 -26.95 3.94
CA THR A 118 -4.61 -27.63 3.49
C THR A 118 -3.33 -26.86 3.84
N TRP A 119 -3.46 -25.72 4.51
CA TRP A 119 -2.31 -24.91 4.87
C TRP A 119 -1.47 -25.57 5.97
N HIS A 120 -0.29 -25.03 6.20
CA HIS A 120 0.58 -25.47 7.28
C HIS A 120 -0.04 -25.13 8.63
N GLU A 121 -0.26 -26.14 9.48
CA GLU A 121 -0.85 -26.05 10.82
C GLU A 121 -2.16 -25.22 10.86
N PRO A 122 -3.21 -25.62 10.11
CA PRO A 122 -4.46 -24.87 10.08
C PRO A 122 -5.14 -24.80 11.46
N GLU A 123 -4.91 -25.79 12.33
CA GLU A 123 -5.38 -25.78 13.73
C GLU A 123 -4.85 -24.55 14.50
N VAL A 124 -3.62 -24.14 14.26
CA VAL A 124 -3.03 -22.94 14.88
C VAL A 124 -3.71 -21.68 14.37
N ILE A 125 -4.01 -21.64 13.07
CA ILE A 125 -4.72 -20.51 12.47
C ILE A 125 -6.07 -20.33 13.14
N PHE A 126 -6.88 -21.40 13.25
CA PHE A 126 -8.22 -21.33 13.85
C PHE A 126 -8.19 -21.12 15.36
N ALA A 127 -7.12 -21.55 16.06
CA ALA A 127 -6.97 -21.29 17.50
C ALA A 127 -6.67 -19.83 17.81
N HIS A 128 -5.89 -19.13 16.95
CA HIS A 128 -5.43 -17.78 17.25
C HIS A 128 -6.23 -16.69 16.56
N ALA A 129 -6.88 -16.97 15.42
CA ALA A 129 -7.58 -15.94 14.67
C ALA A 129 -8.97 -16.39 14.18
N GLY A 130 -9.89 -15.44 14.10
CA GLY A 130 -11.05 -15.55 13.21
C GLY A 130 -10.57 -15.39 11.75
N VAL A 131 -11.29 -16.01 10.82
CA VAL A 131 -10.98 -15.91 9.38
C VAL A 131 -12.08 -15.13 8.68
N ALA A 132 -11.73 -14.07 8.01
CA ALA A 132 -12.62 -13.26 7.18
C ALA A 132 -12.27 -13.43 5.71
N ALA A 133 -13.12 -14.15 4.99
CA ALA A 133 -12.98 -14.41 3.57
C ALA A 133 -13.81 -13.43 2.74
N PHE A 134 -13.22 -12.85 1.72
CA PHE A 134 -13.92 -11.97 0.81
C PHE A 134 -13.98 -12.51 -0.61
N GLY A 135 -15.15 -12.36 -1.20
CA GLY A 135 -15.44 -12.71 -2.58
C GLY A 135 -15.70 -11.51 -3.46
N ARG A 136 -15.62 -11.72 -4.77
CA ARG A 136 -15.78 -10.66 -5.76
C ARG A 136 -17.22 -10.44 -6.22
N THR A 137 -18.04 -11.50 -6.25
CA THR A 137 -19.46 -11.47 -6.63
C THR A 137 -20.28 -12.32 -5.68
N GLU A 138 -21.55 -11.96 -5.42
CA GLU A 138 -22.39 -12.67 -4.47
C GLU A 138 -22.91 -14.02 -5.01
N GLU A 139 -23.29 -14.08 -6.29
CA GLU A 139 -24.06 -15.19 -6.84
C GLU A 139 -23.28 -16.49 -7.01
N ASP A 140 -21.97 -16.43 -7.33
CA ASP A 140 -21.17 -17.61 -7.63
C ASP A 140 -20.31 -18.10 -6.45
N ILE A 141 -20.16 -17.30 -5.41
CA ILE A 141 -19.18 -17.54 -4.32
C ILE A 141 -19.82 -18.15 -3.10
N GLU A 142 -21.07 -17.79 -2.75
CA GLU A 142 -21.71 -18.28 -1.53
C GLU A 142 -21.83 -19.81 -1.47
N PRO A 143 -22.17 -20.55 -2.55
CA PRO A 143 -22.16 -22.00 -2.52
C PRO A 143 -20.77 -22.59 -2.20
N LEU A 144 -19.70 -22.00 -2.77
CA LEU A 144 -18.33 -22.42 -2.52
C LEU A 144 -17.91 -22.13 -1.07
N PHE A 145 -18.26 -20.94 -0.57
CA PHE A 145 -18.01 -20.56 0.81
C PHE A 145 -18.76 -21.42 1.81
N ALA A 146 -20.02 -21.75 1.53
CA ALA A 146 -20.83 -22.64 2.38
C ALA A 146 -20.20 -24.03 2.49
N ALA A 147 -19.81 -24.63 1.35
CA ALA A 147 -19.15 -25.93 1.33
C ALA A 147 -17.81 -25.93 2.10
N GLN A 148 -17.02 -24.85 1.97
CA GLN A 148 -15.77 -24.74 2.68
C GLN A 148 -15.96 -24.50 4.18
N ARG A 149 -16.95 -23.67 4.59
CA ARG A 149 -17.30 -23.50 6.00
C ARG A 149 -17.70 -24.83 6.64
N GLU A 150 -18.56 -25.59 5.97
CA GLU A 150 -18.97 -26.93 6.45
C GLU A 150 -17.77 -27.86 6.63
N ARG A 151 -16.84 -27.87 5.66
CA ARG A 151 -15.61 -28.66 5.75
C ARG A 151 -14.75 -28.25 6.96
N ILE A 152 -14.56 -26.95 7.17
CA ILE A 152 -13.77 -26.45 8.29
C ILE A 152 -14.45 -26.81 9.62
N TYR A 153 -15.75 -26.57 9.77
CA TYR A 153 -16.47 -26.86 11.01
C TYR A 153 -16.52 -28.34 11.40
N ARG A 154 -16.42 -29.27 10.43
CA ARG A 154 -16.31 -30.69 10.73
C ARG A 154 -15.02 -31.03 11.50
N THR A 155 -13.92 -30.32 11.24
CA THR A 155 -12.63 -30.57 11.87
C THR A 155 -12.34 -29.59 13.00
N TYR A 156 -12.81 -28.36 12.86
CA TYR A 156 -12.57 -27.23 13.77
C TYR A 156 -13.91 -26.56 14.12
N PRO A 157 -14.72 -27.18 15.01
CA PRO A 157 -16.09 -26.71 15.29
C PRO A 157 -16.15 -25.30 15.92
N ASP A 158 -15.08 -24.91 16.63
CA ASP A 158 -14.97 -23.59 17.28
C ASP A 158 -14.33 -22.52 16.37
N ALA A 159 -14.05 -22.82 15.09
CA ALA A 159 -13.48 -21.85 14.15
C ALA A 159 -14.42 -20.64 13.98
N ARG A 160 -13.86 -19.45 14.04
CA ARG A 160 -14.61 -18.20 13.81
C ARG A 160 -14.47 -17.81 12.33
N LEU A 161 -15.52 -17.98 11.55
CA LEU A 161 -15.53 -17.71 10.12
C LEU A 161 -16.52 -16.60 9.78
N PHE A 162 -16.06 -15.63 9.01
CA PHE A 162 -16.88 -14.55 8.47
C PHE A 162 -16.67 -14.46 6.95
N THR A 163 -17.73 -14.42 6.19
CA THR A 163 -17.67 -14.27 4.72
C THR A 163 -18.33 -12.97 4.33
N MET A 164 -17.73 -12.26 3.39
CA MET A 164 -18.21 -10.97 2.93
C MET A 164 -18.00 -10.79 1.42
N THR A 165 -18.84 -9.96 0.85
CA THR A 165 -18.70 -9.49 -0.53
C THR A 165 -18.07 -8.11 -0.55
N VAL A 166 -17.11 -7.90 -1.43
CA VAL A 166 -16.46 -6.61 -1.60
C VAL A 166 -17.17 -5.84 -2.72
N PRO A 167 -17.80 -4.69 -2.43
CA PRO A 167 -18.50 -3.91 -3.43
C PRO A 167 -17.52 -3.27 -4.42
N GLY A 168 -17.95 -3.11 -5.68
CA GLY A 168 -17.17 -2.38 -6.70
C GLY A 168 -15.86 -3.08 -7.07
N VAL A 169 -15.95 -4.36 -7.38
CA VAL A 169 -14.79 -5.19 -7.69
C VAL A 169 -13.92 -4.59 -8.79
N ILE A 170 -12.67 -4.35 -8.42
CA ILE A 170 -11.62 -4.06 -9.38
C ILE A 170 -11.07 -5.41 -9.85
N ASP A 171 -11.55 -5.84 -11.00
CA ASP A 171 -11.16 -7.12 -11.60
C ASP A 171 -9.79 -6.97 -12.27
N ILE A 172 -8.74 -7.10 -11.47
CA ILE A 172 -7.35 -7.13 -11.92
C ILE A 172 -6.55 -8.08 -11.03
N SER A 173 -5.81 -8.96 -11.63
CA SER A 173 -4.79 -9.74 -10.92
C SER A 173 -3.47 -8.98 -10.87
N SER A 174 -2.65 -9.23 -9.85
CA SER A 174 -1.30 -8.64 -9.80
C SER A 174 -0.45 -9.02 -11.02
N THR A 175 -0.70 -10.17 -11.64
CA THR A 175 0.01 -10.61 -12.85
C THR A 175 -0.37 -9.75 -14.06
N GLU A 176 -1.66 -9.52 -14.29
CA GLU A 176 -2.15 -8.64 -15.36
C GLU A 176 -1.71 -7.20 -15.13
N LEU A 177 -1.76 -6.75 -13.87
CA LEU A 177 -1.33 -5.39 -13.52
C LEU A 177 0.15 -5.17 -13.83
N ARG A 178 1.04 -6.11 -13.49
CA ARG A 178 2.47 -6.02 -13.86
C ARG A 178 2.67 -5.97 -15.39
N ALA A 179 1.90 -6.75 -16.14
CA ALA A 179 1.96 -6.69 -17.61
C ALA A 179 1.52 -5.32 -18.14
N GLN A 180 0.47 -4.72 -17.58
CA GLN A 180 0.02 -3.38 -17.94
C GLN A 180 1.03 -2.29 -17.54
N LEU A 181 1.64 -2.37 -16.35
CA LEU A 181 2.65 -1.43 -15.89
C LEU A 181 3.87 -1.40 -16.82
N ARG A 182 4.33 -2.56 -17.28
CA ARG A 182 5.41 -2.69 -18.27
C ARG A 182 5.07 -2.00 -19.61
N GLN A 183 3.79 -1.87 -19.94
CA GLN A 183 3.31 -1.16 -21.12
C GLN A 183 3.01 0.33 -20.88
N GLY A 184 3.36 0.88 -19.73
CA GLY A 184 3.04 2.25 -19.34
C GLY A 184 1.56 2.49 -19.04
N THR A 185 0.79 1.42 -18.76
CA THR A 185 -0.63 1.48 -18.41
C THR A 185 -0.87 0.89 -17.03
N GLY A 186 -2.11 0.78 -16.58
CA GLY A 186 -2.40 0.12 -15.28
C GLY A 186 -2.39 1.06 -14.07
N GLY A 187 -1.85 2.28 -14.15
CA GLY A 187 -1.81 3.23 -13.04
C GLY A 187 -3.18 3.51 -12.38
N ARG A 188 -4.27 3.37 -13.14
CA ARG A 188 -5.65 3.52 -12.64
C ARG A 188 -6.07 2.48 -11.59
N TYR A 189 -5.35 1.36 -11.50
CA TYR A 189 -5.62 0.29 -10.54
C TYR A 189 -4.80 0.43 -9.25
N LEU A 190 -3.98 1.46 -9.17
CA LEU A 190 -3.08 1.72 -8.06
C LEU A 190 -3.49 2.99 -7.30
N ALA A 191 -3.21 2.99 -6.02
CA ALA A 191 -3.21 4.23 -5.26
C ALA A 191 -2.14 5.20 -5.83
N PRO A 192 -2.43 6.50 -5.96
CA PRO A 192 -1.51 7.43 -6.64
C PRO A 192 -0.07 7.40 -6.12
N ALA A 193 0.14 7.37 -4.80
CA ALA A 193 1.49 7.32 -4.24
C ALA A 193 2.21 5.99 -4.53
N VAL A 194 1.49 4.87 -4.58
CA VAL A 194 2.03 3.56 -4.99
C VAL A 194 2.48 3.61 -6.45
N TYR A 195 1.64 4.16 -7.34
CA TYR A 195 2.00 4.30 -8.75
C TYR A 195 3.20 5.23 -8.93
N GLY A 196 3.23 6.34 -8.20
CA GLY A 196 4.36 7.28 -8.20
C GLY A 196 5.68 6.63 -7.76
N GLN A 197 5.65 5.82 -6.70
CA GLN A 197 6.81 5.05 -6.25
C GLN A 197 7.29 4.07 -7.34
N ILE A 198 6.35 3.35 -7.96
CA ILE A 198 6.66 2.40 -9.05
C ILE A 198 7.35 3.10 -10.22
N LEU A 199 6.85 4.26 -10.65
CA LEU A 199 7.45 5.04 -11.72
C LEU A 199 8.84 5.57 -11.34
N ARG A 200 8.97 6.14 -10.13
CA ARG A 200 10.20 6.73 -9.63
C ARG A 200 11.35 5.73 -9.55
N ASP A 201 11.07 4.54 -9.07
CA ASP A 201 12.08 3.52 -8.82
C ASP A 201 12.20 2.52 -10.01
N GLY A 202 11.45 2.75 -11.11
CA GLY A 202 11.46 1.92 -12.30
C GLY A 202 10.98 0.48 -12.07
N LEU A 203 10.17 0.26 -11.03
CA LEU A 203 9.69 -1.06 -10.68
C LEU A 203 8.82 -1.65 -11.79
N TYR A 204 8.82 -2.97 -11.91
CA TYR A 204 8.05 -3.72 -12.92
C TYR A 204 8.38 -3.31 -14.37
N GLU A 205 9.62 -2.86 -14.60
CA GLU A 205 10.10 -2.47 -15.93
C GLU A 205 9.27 -1.33 -16.57
N THR A 206 8.78 -0.39 -15.75
CA THR A 206 7.94 0.72 -16.22
C THR A 206 8.68 1.70 -17.13
N GLY A 207 10.02 1.84 -17.00
CA GLY A 207 10.86 2.64 -17.90
C GLY A 207 10.49 4.12 -17.96
N ALA A 208 9.92 4.71 -16.90
CA ALA A 208 9.54 6.11 -16.89
C ALA A 208 10.78 7.04 -17.01
N ASP A 209 10.72 7.99 -17.94
CA ASP A 209 11.72 9.06 -18.02
C ASP A 209 11.37 10.17 -17.03
N LEU A 210 12.03 10.15 -15.85
CA LEU A 210 11.76 11.11 -14.77
C LEU A 210 12.06 12.57 -15.15
N LYS A 211 12.84 12.81 -16.22
CA LYS A 211 13.12 14.17 -16.71
C LYS A 211 12.01 14.71 -17.61
N HIS A 212 11.21 13.85 -18.21
CA HIS A 212 10.18 14.20 -19.19
C HIS A 212 8.83 13.57 -18.88
N LEU A 213 8.44 13.55 -17.59
CA LEU A 213 7.17 13.01 -17.16
C LEU A 213 6.00 13.81 -17.75
N SER A 214 5.01 13.10 -18.29
CA SER A 214 3.71 13.70 -18.55
C SER A 214 3.05 14.12 -17.23
N LEU A 215 2.10 15.05 -17.28
CA LEU A 215 1.38 15.48 -16.07
C LEU A 215 0.66 14.32 -15.36
N LYS A 216 0.23 13.30 -16.11
CA LYS A 216 -0.41 12.08 -15.56
C LYS A 216 0.57 11.25 -14.73
N GLU A 217 1.84 11.27 -15.08
CA GLU A 217 2.93 10.58 -14.37
C GLU A 217 3.53 11.46 -13.28
N LEU A 218 3.71 12.75 -13.53
CA LEU A 218 4.27 13.71 -12.59
C LEU A 218 3.47 13.78 -11.30
N ARG A 219 2.13 13.85 -11.38
CA ARG A 219 1.28 13.94 -10.19
C ARG A 219 1.48 12.76 -9.24
N PRO A 220 1.34 11.49 -9.63
CA PRO A 220 1.60 10.37 -8.73
C PRO A 220 3.04 10.34 -8.23
N VAL A 221 4.04 10.67 -9.06
CA VAL A 221 5.44 10.77 -8.63
C VAL A 221 5.61 11.82 -7.55
N ALA A 222 5.10 13.03 -7.73
CA ALA A 222 5.14 14.09 -6.73
C ALA A 222 4.49 13.66 -5.40
N LEU A 223 3.33 12.98 -5.47
CA LEU A 223 2.62 12.50 -4.28
C LEU A 223 3.40 11.39 -3.53
N SER A 224 4.21 10.59 -4.21
CA SER A 224 5.03 9.54 -3.58
C SER A 224 6.15 10.09 -2.67
N TYR A 225 6.55 11.32 -2.88
CA TYR A 225 7.54 12.01 -2.03
C TYR A 225 6.95 12.58 -0.73
N LEU A 226 5.60 12.64 -0.60
CA LEU A 226 4.94 13.31 0.50
C LEU A 226 4.61 12.36 1.65
N LYS A 227 4.57 12.89 2.88
CA LYS A 227 3.83 12.25 3.97
C LYS A 227 2.32 12.36 3.65
N HIS A 228 1.56 11.29 3.90
CA HIS A 228 0.14 11.22 3.54
C HIS A 228 -0.67 12.46 3.96
N LYS A 229 -0.45 12.97 5.17
CA LYS A 229 -1.11 14.18 5.70
C LYS A 229 -0.87 15.46 4.88
N ARG A 230 0.14 15.46 3.99
CA ARG A 230 0.47 16.59 3.12
C ARG A 230 -0.23 16.50 1.76
N ILE A 231 -0.71 15.33 1.36
CA ILE A 231 -1.35 15.13 0.05
C ILE A 231 -2.54 16.08 -0.16
N PRO A 232 -3.51 16.24 0.77
CA PRO A 232 -4.62 17.18 0.59
C PRO A 232 -4.15 18.63 0.41
N HIS A 233 -3.08 19.05 1.13
CA HIS A 233 -2.51 20.38 0.99
C HIS A 233 -1.93 20.59 -0.41
N VAL A 234 -1.11 19.67 -0.91
CA VAL A 234 -0.48 19.81 -2.23
C VAL A 234 -1.52 19.80 -3.35
N LEU A 235 -2.53 18.94 -3.28
CA LEU A 235 -3.63 18.93 -4.25
C LEU A 235 -4.47 20.21 -4.19
N GLY A 236 -4.73 20.75 -3.00
CA GLY A 236 -5.41 22.04 -2.83
C GLY A 236 -4.56 23.21 -3.37
N THR A 237 -3.24 23.18 -3.13
CA THR A 237 -2.30 24.17 -3.68
C THR A 237 -2.28 24.13 -5.21
N GLU A 238 -2.29 22.93 -5.81
CA GLU A 238 -2.36 22.77 -7.26
C GLU A 238 -3.64 23.40 -7.83
N GLN A 239 -4.80 23.12 -7.23
CA GLN A 239 -6.08 23.69 -7.68
C GLN A 239 -6.08 25.21 -7.59
N GLU A 240 -5.57 25.76 -6.49
CA GLU A 240 -5.52 27.20 -6.30
C GLU A 240 -4.51 27.88 -7.24
N ALA A 241 -3.36 27.26 -7.48
CA ALA A 241 -2.36 27.75 -8.45
C ALA A 241 -2.95 27.83 -9.86
N ILE A 242 -3.70 26.81 -10.29
CA ILE A 242 -4.41 26.80 -11.57
C ILE A 242 -5.40 27.96 -11.64
N ARG A 243 -6.23 28.14 -10.59
CA ARG A 243 -7.23 29.20 -10.52
C ARG A 243 -6.61 30.60 -10.63
N LEU A 244 -5.50 30.81 -9.92
CA LEU A 244 -4.78 32.09 -9.95
C LEU A 244 -4.08 32.30 -11.29
N ALA A 245 -3.45 31.28 -11.88
CA ALA A 245 -2.83 31.38 -13.19
C ALA A 245 -3.82 31.80 -14.28
N ILE A 246 -5.02 31.19 -14.30
CA ILE A 246 -6.09 31.57 -15.22
C ILE A 246 -6.51 33.03 -14.97
N ARG A 247 -6.72 33.43 -13.71
CA ARG A 247 -7.18 34.78 -13.36
C ARG A 247 -6.20 35.87 -13.78
N TYR A 248 -4.90 35.63 -13.63
CA TYR A 248 -3.86 36.63 -13.86
C TYR A 248 -3.09 36.45 -15.18
N GLY A 249 -3.54 35.51 -16.04
CA GLY A 249 -2.92 35.28 -17.35
C GLY A 249 -1.53 34.66 -17.28
N ALA A 250 -1.21 33.93 -16.20
CA ALA A 250 0.04 33.19 -16.07
C ALA A 250 -0.06 31.82 -16.73
N ASP A 251 1.09 31.21 -16.97
CA ASP A 251 1.19 29.85 -17.53
C ASP A 251 0.62 28.82 -16.56
N VAL A 252 -0.50 28.22 -16.93
CA VAL A 252 -1.25 27.26 -16.09
C VAL A 252 -0.46 25.97 -15.85
N GLU A 253 0.24 25.46 -16.86
CA GLU A 253 1.02 24.22 -16.73
C GLU A 253 2.22 24.42 -15.81
N LYS A 254 2.95 25.55 -15.95
CA LYS A 254 4.05 25.86 -15.04
C LYS A 254 3.57 26.08 -13.60
N ALA A 255 2.44 26.77 -13.41
CA ALA A 255 1.86 26.96 -12.08
C ALA A 255 1.47 25.64 -11.43
N ARG A 256 0.90 24.72 -12.20
CA ARG A 256 0.53 23.37 -11.77
C ARG A 256 1.74 22.54 -11.36
N VAL A 257 2.78 22.48 -12.21
CA VAL A 257 4.01 21.75 -11.93
C VAL A 257 4.69 22.28 -10.67
N ALA A 258 4.83 23.60 -10.54
CA ALA A 258 5.40 24.24 -9.35
C ALA A 258 4.61 23.88 -8.08
N ALA A 259 3.27 23.91 -8.15
CA ALA A 259 2.41 23.56 -7.02
C ALA A 259 2.51 22.09 -6.62
N LEU A 260 2.67 21.16 -7.58
CA LEU A 260 2.85 19.74 -7.28
C LEU A 260 4.19 19.45 -6.62
N LEU A 261 5.25 20.17 -7.00
CA LEU A 261 6.62 19.87 -6.56
C LEU A 261 7.07 20.69 -5.34
N HIS A 262 6.36 21.76 -4.95
CA HIS A 262 6.84 22.70 -3.93
C HIS A 262 7.21 22.08 -2.57
N ASP A 263 6.62 20.94 -2.21
CA ASP A 263 6.83 20.25 -0.94
C ASP A 263 7.54 18.89 -1.10
N CYS A 264 8.02 18.50 -2.30
CA CYS A 264 8.51 17.15 -2.58
C CYS A 264 9.70 16.74 -1.71
N THR A 265 10.56 17.66 -1.29
CA THR A 265 11.70 17.42 -0.39
C THR A 265 11.40 17.67 1.08
N LYS A 266 10.18 18.07 1.44
CA LYS A 266 9.81 18.40 2.83
C LYS A 266 9.77 17.19 3.77
N LYS A 267 9.69 15.99 3.22
CA LYS A 267 9.77 14.72 3.97
C LYS A 267 11.19 14.40 4.41
N LEU A 268 12.19 14.92 3.68
CA LEU A 268 13.60 14.63 3.91
C LEU A 268 14.08 15.19 5.25
N GLU A 269 14.89 14.40 5.91
CA GLU A 269 15.59 14.86 7.12
C GLU A 269 16.66 15.92 6.77
N MET A 270 17.10 16.66 7.79
CA MET A 270 17.99 17.80 7.57
C MET A 270 19.30 17.42 6.87
N GLU A 271 19.86 16.28 7.23
CA GLU A 271 21.09 15.78 6.62
C GLU A 271 20.92 15.49 5.12
N GLU A 272 19.79 14.91 4.74
CA GLU A 272 19.44 14.63 3.33
C GLU A 272 19.25 15.92 2.54
N GLN A 273 18.56 16.93 3.11
CA GLN A 273 18.40 18.24 2.47
C GLN A 273 19.75 18.93 2.27
N MET A 274 20.63 18.89 3.28
CA MET A 274 21.98 19.43 3.16
C MET A 274 22.86 18.66 2.17
N ALA A 275 22.62 17.37 1.99
CA ALA A 275 23.28 16.61 0.92
C ALA A 275 22.86 17.10 -0.48
N LEU A 276 21.58 17.41 -0.68
CA LEU A 276 21.08 18.03 -1.92
C LEU A 276 21.69 19.42 -2.14
N VAL A 277 21.73 20.27 -1.10
CA VAL A 277 22.36 21.59 -1.16
C VAL A 277 23.81 21.49 -1.66
N ARG A 278 24.60 20.56 -1.11
CA ARG A 278 25.98 20.33 -1.54
C ARG A 278 26.07 19.73 -2.94
N LYS A 279 25.19 18.77 -3.26
CA LYS A 279 25.21 18.09 -4.56
C LYS A 279 24.93 19.03 -5.74
N TYR A 280 24.02 19.96 -5.56
CA TYR A 280 23.55 20.88 -6.60
C TYR A 280 24.11 22.30 -6.44
N ASP A 281 25.06 22.51 -5.49
CA ASP A 281 25.67 23.81 -5.21
C ASP A 281 24.64 24.93 -5.00
N ILE A 282 23.59 24.62 -4.22
CA ILE A 282 22.46 25.54 -3.97
C ILE A 282 22.93 26.69 -3.08
N PRO A 283 22.87 27.97 -3.52
CA PRO A 283 23.27 29.10 -2.70
C PRO A 283 22.28 29.33 -1.57
N LEU A 284 22.80 29.39 -0.33
CA LEU A 284 22.00 29.71 0.87
C LEU A 284 22.28 31.13 1.33
N ASP A 285 21.23 31.88 1.59
CA ASP A 285 21.33 33.18 2.28
C ASP A 285 21.49 33.02 3.80
N GLU A 286 21.69 34.14 4.50
CA GLU A 286 21.89 34.14 5.97
C GLU A 286 20.65 33.61 6.75
N LEU A 287 19.44 33.83 6.22
CA LEU A 287 18.21 33.36 6.86
C LEU A 287 18.08 31.84 6.68
N GLU A 288 18.34 31.34 5.50
CA GLU A 288 18.26 29.92 5.16
C GLU A 288 19.29 29.10 5.93
N GLN A 289 20.49 29.64 6.14
CA GLN A 289 21.53 29.02 6.98
C GLN A 289 21.09 28.87 8.46
N LYS A 290 20.23 29.79 8.94
CA LYS A 290 19.69 29.78 10.30
C LYS A 290 18.35 29.06 10.41
N ALA A 291 17.57 29.02 9.32
CA ALA A 291 16.22 28.48 9.26
C ALA A 291 16.13 27.32 8.25
N LEU A 292 16.88 26.27 8.49
CA LEU A 292 17.03 25.12 7.61
C LEU A 292 15.69 24.44 7.16
N LYS A 293 14.60 24.67 7.91
CA LYS A 293 13.25 24.24 7.52
C LYS A 293 12.72 24.90 6.24
N LEU A 294 13.34 25.97 5.78
CA LEU A 294 12.98 26.67 4.53
C LEU A 294 13.64 26.03 3.29
N LEU A 295 14.65 25.18 3.48
CA LEU A 295 15.43 24.59 2.38
C LEU A 295 14.62 23.75 1.41
N HIS A 296 13.51 23.17 1.85
CA HIS A 296 12.67 22.32 0.99
C HIS A 296 12.18 23.03 -0.28
N ALA A 297 12.03 24.34 -0.27
CA ALA A 297 11.63 25.09 -1.46
C ALA A 297 12.73 25.09 -2.54
N LYS A 298 14.00 25.31 -2.13
CA LYS A 298 15.16 25.29 -3.05
C LYS A 298 15.57 23.86 -3.44
N THR A 299 15.65 22.96 -2.47
CA THR A 299 16.03 21.57 -2.74
C THR A 299 14.96 20.82 -3.55
N GLY A 300 13.71 21.27 -3.53
CA GLY A 300 12.62 20.73 -4.34
C GLY A 300 12.59 21.28 -5.77
N ALA A 301 13.33 22.33 -6.08
CA ALA A 301 13.42 22.92 -7.40
C ALA A 301 14.47 22.25 -8.29
N GLU A 302 15.44 21.55 -7.69
CA GLU A 302 16.49 20.77 -8.35
C GLU A 302 16.09 19.32 -8.61
#